data_b0f0a373dae34c2e2d469dfd237f02dc
#
_entry.id   b0f0a373dae34c2e2d469dfd237f02dc
#
_cell.length_a   1.000
_cell.length_b   1.000
_cell.length_c   1.000
_cell.angle_alpha   90.00
_cell.angle_beta   90.00
_cell.angle_gamma   90.00
#
_symmetry.space_group_name_H-M   'P 1'
#
loop_
_entity.id
_entity.type
_entity.pdbx_description
1 polymer ?
#
loop_
_entity_poly.entity_id
_entity_poly.type
_entity_poly.pdbx_seq_one_letter_code
_entity_poly.pdbx_strand_id
1 'polypeptide(L)'
;MKYILSIDQGTTSSRAILFDNNGQPVQVAQREVKCFFPNSGWVEADALSIWVSVMDVINEVLIKSNLTIDDIDSIGVTNQRETTVVWSKETGLPVYNAIVWQSRQSADICEALNDKKELIHEKTGLLINPYFSASKVRFILDHIPNGQKRAESGELLFGTIDSWLIYKMTMGKTHATDVTNASRTLLFNIHEMKWDEELCALFNIPFSMLPAVRPSAYDYGPLSFLKSDVRISGVIGDQQAALFGQTCFDAGESKNTYGTGCFLLVNTGDKPVLSKNGLLTTVAWQIGDQVTYALEGSVFIGGAVVQWLRDEMRLIHHSGDSEKVALDSPSGEIYIVPAFTGLGTPYWDDDARGAVFGLTRGTNKSQFVRAALEAIAYQCKDVVEVMQKETGQDIKTLKVDGGATKNKYLMQFQSDILHTVIKLPKCLETTALGAAYMAGLQSGFYPNLDSIKKIHKYQAIYEPEMSKKEIKRLYKGWKTAIKATRMFK
;
A
#
# COMPACT_ATOMS: atom_id res chain seq x y z
N MET A 1 -24.38 13.11 -17.36
CA MET A 1 -23.95 11.85 -16.66
C MET A 1 -22.99 12.31 -15.59
N LYS A 2 -23.13 11.82 -14.36
CA LYS A 2 -22.18 12.15 -13.28
C LYS A 2 -21.04 11.14 -13.25
N TYR A 3 -19.89 11.55 -12.68
CA TYR A 3 -18.69 10.75 -12.54
C TYR A 3 -18.18 10.79 -11.10
N ILE A 4 -17.42 9.78 -10.68
CA ILE A 4 -16.64 9.86 -9.45
C ILE A 4 -15.22 10.31 -9.81
N LEU A 5 -14.73 11.33 -9.11
CA LEU A 5 -13.34 11.75 -9.18
C LEU A 5 -12.54 11.04 -8.09
N SER A 6 -11.59 10.21 -8.47
CA SER A 6 -10.66 9.57 -7.54
C SER A 6 -9.29 10.25 -7.59
N ILE A 7 -8.76 10.57 -6.41
CA ILE A 7 -7.42 11.11 -6.20
C ILE A 7 -6.57 9.98 -5.61
N ASP A 8 -5.50 9.62 -6.30
CA ASP A 8 -4.52 8.63 -5.86
C ASP A 8 -3.16 9.32 -5.67
N GLN A 9 -2.81 9.59 -4.42
CA GLN A 9 -1.55 10.23 -4.07
C GLN A 9 -0.53 9.17 -3.63
N GLY A 10 0.30 8.72 -4.56
CA GLY A 10 1.39 7.77 -4.32
C GLY A 10 2.71 8.43 -3.91
N THR A 11 3.74 7.62 -3.67
CA THR A 11 5.06 8.11 -3.24
C THR A 11 5.74 8.97 -4.30
N THR A 12 5.63 8.59 -5.57
CA THR A 12 6.35 9.24 -6.68
C THR A 12 5.43 9.97 -7.65
N SER A 13 4.12 9.91 -7.46
CA SER A 13 3.17 10.60 -8.33
C SER A 13 1.81 10.82 -7.67
N SER A 14 1.14 11.88 -8.07
CA SER A 14 -0.28 12.11 -7.81
C SER A 14 -1.07 11.87 -9.08
N ARG A 15 -2.21 11.20 -8.96
CA ARG A 15 -3.13 10.91 -10.07
C ARG A 15 -4.54 11.37 -9.74
N ALA A 16 -5.27 11.81 -10.77
CA ALA A 16 -6.70 12.02 -10.73
C ALA A 16 -7.33 11.18 -11.84
N ILE A 17 -8.34 10.38 -11.49
CA ILE A 17 -9.00 9.46 -12.41
C ILE A 17 -10.51 9.66 -12.30
N LEU A 18 -11.17 9.84 -13.44
CA LEU A 18 -12.62 9.87 -13.53
C LEU A 18 -13.15 8.47 -13.79
N PHE A 19 -14.09 8.03 -12.97
CA PHE A 19 -14.78 6.75 -13.13
C PHE A 19 -16.25 6.94 -13.47
N ASP A 20 -16.74 6.14 -14.42
CA ASP A 20 -18.16 6.06 -14.74
C ASP A 20 -18.94 5.13 -13.78
N ASN A 21 -20.24 4.99 -14.00
CA ASN A 21 -21.12 4.12 -13.21
C ASN A 21 -20.85 2.62 -13.38
N ASN A 22 -20.00 2.23 -14.34
CA ASN A 22 -19.54 0.85 -14.52
C ASN A 22 -18.15 0.62 -13.92
N GLY A 23 -17.60 1.59 -13.17
CA GLY A 23 -16.25 1.51 -12.61
C GLY A 23 -15.14 1.50 -13.68
N GLN A 24 -15.41 2.05 -14.88
CA GLN A 24 -14.41 2.16 -15.92
C GLN A 24 -13.73 3.53 -15.86
N PRO A 25 -12.40 3.59 -15.99
CA PRO A 25 -11.70 4.86 -16.06
C PRO A 25 -12.02 5.56 -17.39
N VAL A 26 -12.49 6.80 -17.30
CA VAL A 26 -12.85 7.63 -18.46
C VAL A 26 -11.68 8.51 -18.86
N GLN A 27 -11.00 9.10 -17.89
CA GLN A 27 -9.85 9.98 -18.11
C GLN A 27 -8.88 9.89 -16.93
N VAL A 28 -7.61 10.08 -17.21
CA VAL A 28 -6.51 10.07 -16.23
C VAL A 28 -5.62 11.28 -16.43
N ALA A 29 -5.23 11.91 -15.32
CA ALA A 29 -4.15 12.88 -15.25
C ALA A 29 -3.15 12.44 -14.18
N GLN A 30 -1.86 12.69 -14.43
CA GLN A 30 -0.77 12.30 -13.51
C GLN A 30 0.31 13.38 -13.48
N ARG A 31 0.86 13.61 -12.28
CA ARG A 31 2.04 14.44 -12.02
C ARG A 31 3.03 13.69 -11.17
N GLU A 32 4.30 13.86 -11.48
CA GLU A 32 5.40 13.32 -10.68
C GLU A 32 5.54 14.11 -9.37
N VAL A 33 5.85 13.40 -8.29
CA VAL A 33 6.23 13.95 -6.98
C VAL A 33 7.66 13.52 -6.69
N LYS A 34 8.51 14.47 -6.31
CA LYS A 34 9.92 14.21 -6.03
C LYS A 34 10.16 13.94 -4.56
N CYS A 35 10.93 12.90 -4.28
CA CYS A 35 11.50 12.64 -2.97
C CYS A 35 12.92 13.21 -2.88
N PHE A 36 13.31 13.59 -1.66
CA PHE A 36 14.65 14.05 -1.30
C PHE A 36 15.32 13.01 -0.40
N PHE A 37 16.63 12.94 -0.46
CA PHE A 37 17.43 12.01 0.32
C PHE A 37 18.51 12.78 1.10
N PRO A 38 18.13 13.52 2.19
CA PRO A 38 19.05 14.42 2.88
C PRO A 38 20.24 13.71 3.52
N ASN A 39 20.01 12.49 4.02
CA ASN A 39 21.03 11.63 4.61
C ASN A 39 20.81 10.17 4.18
N SER A 40 21.78 9.30 4.45
CA SER A 40 21.65 7.87 4.16
C SER A 40 20.44 7.28 4.90
N GLY A 41 19.54 6.63 4.15
CA GLY A 41 18.31 6.05 4.68
C GLY A 41 17.19 7.05 5.00
N TRP A 42 17.39 8.35 4.80
CA TRP A 42 16.35 9.37 4.95
C TRP A 42 15.62 9.58 3.64
N VAL A 43 14.29 9.66 3.72
CA VAL A 43 13.44 9.94 2.56
C VAL A 43 12.39 10.96 2.96
N GLU A 44 12.40 12.11 2.30
CA GLU A 44 11.51 13.23 2.57
C GLU A 44 10.84 13.71 1.26
N ALA A 45 9.71 14.37 1.40
CA ALA A 45 9.01 15.04 0.30
C ALA A 45 8.50 16.42 0.74
N ASP A 46 8.37 17.35 -0.20
CA ASP A 46 7.73 18.64 0.08
C ASP A 46 6.20 18.48 0.08
N ALA A 47 5.58 18.65 1.24
CA ALA A 47 4.14 18.52 1.41
C ALA A 47 3.34 19.57 0.59
N LEU A 48 3.92 20.76 0.32
CA LEU A 48 3.29 21.75 -0.55
C LEU A 48 3.34 21.31 -2.02
N SER A 49 4.46 20.74 -2.47
CA SER A 49 4.57 20.16 -3.82
C SER A 49 3.59 19.00 -4.02
N ILE A 50 3.36 18.15 -3.00
CA ILE A 50 2.32 17.13 -3.02
C ILE A 50 0.95 17.76 -3.24
N TRP A 51 0.61 18.80 -2.47
CA TRP A 51 -0.66 19.51 -2.62
C TRP A 51 -0.82 20.13 -4.00
N VAL A 52 0.20 20.83 -4.51
CA VAL A 52 0.19 21.45 -5.85
C VAL A 52 -0.03 20.39 -6.92
N SER A 53 0.66 19.27 -6.84
CA SER A 53 0.49 18.18 -7.81
C SER A 53 -0.93 17.60 -7.82
N VAL A 54 -1.61 17.54 -6.66
CA VAL A 54 -3.01 17.11 -6.56
C VAL A 54 -3.95 18.15 -7.20
N MET A 55 -3.75 19.45 -6.95
CA MET A 55 -4.52 20.48 -7.63
C MET A 55 -4.36 20.42 -9.15
N ASP A 56 -3.13 20.24 -9.62
CA ASP A 56 -2.82 20.18 -11.05
C ASP A 56 -3.54 18.99 -11.71
N VAL A 57 -3.49 17.79 -11.11
CA VAL A 57 -4.14 16.61 -11.72
C VAL A 57 -5.66 16.69 -11.68
N ILE A 58 -6.27 17.33 -10.65
CA ILE A 58 -7.72 17.60 -10.61
C ILE A 58 -8.12 18.52 -11.76
N ASN A 59 -7.43 19.64 -11.93
CA ASN A 59 -7.71 20.58 -13.01
C ASN A 59 -7.48 19.94 -14.39
N GLU A 60 -6.37 19.23 -14.55
CA GLU A 60 -6.01 18.60 -15.83
C GLU A 60 -7.01 17.52 -16.24
N VAL A 61 -7.47 16.67 -15.33
CA VAL A 61 -8.42 15.60 -15.67
C VAL A 61 -9.76 16.16 -16.09
N LEU A 62 -10.22 17.26 -15.47
CA LEU A 62 -11.45 17.97 -15.87
C LEU A 62 -11.30 18.61 -17.25
N ILE A 63 -10.20 19.31 -17.51
CA ILE A 63 -9.92 19.93 -18.82
C ILE A 63 -9.83 18.86 -19.92
N LYS A 64 -9.08 17.79 -19.71
CA LYS A 64 -8.89 16.71 -20.70
C LYS A 64 -10.19 15.98 -21.04
N SER A 65 -11.11 15.87 -20.09
CA SER A 65 -12.42 15.25 -20.28
C SER A 65 -13.48 16.19 -20.82
N ASN A 66 -13.17 17.47 -20.92
CA ASN A 66 -14.14 18.53 -21.24
C ASN A 66 -15.33 18.56 -20.27
N LEU A 67 -15.04 18.31 -18.98
CA LEU A 67 -15.99 18.32 -17.87
C LEU A 67 -15.69 19.46 -16.92
N THR A 68 -16.69 19.81 -16.11
CA THR A 68 -16.57 20.76 -15.01
C THR A 68 -16.72 20.02 -13.68
N ILE A 69 -16.43 20.70 -12.57
CA ILE A 69 -16.62 20.11 -11.24
C ILE A 69 -18.09 19.75 -10.98
N ASP A 70 -19.03 20.42 -11.64
CA ASP A 70 -20.47 20.15 -11.53
C ASP A 70 -20.87 18.80 -12.16
N ASP A 71 -20.03 18.22 -13.01
CA ASP A 71 -20.25 16.87 -13.57
C ASP A 71 -19.79 15.76 -12.61
N ILE A 72 -19.12 16.12 -11.51
CA ILE A 72 -18.66 15.19 -10.49
C ILE A 72 -19.76 14.96 -9.46
N ASP A 73 -19.98 13.70 -9.09
CA ASP A 73 -20.90 13.31 -8.03
C ASP A 73 -20.22 13.47 -6.66
N SER A 74 -19.09 12.83 -6.49
CA SER A 74 -18.33 12.84 -5.26
C SER A 74 -16.84 12.55 -5.52
N ILE A 75 -16.01 12.72 -4.48
CA ILE A 75 -14.56 12.56 -4.54
C ILE A 75 -14.14 11.45 -3.61
N GLY A 76 -13.34 10.50 -4.15
CA GLY A 76 -12.60 9.52 -3.39
C GLY A 76 -11.13 9.89 -3.28
N VAL A 77 -10.54 9.71 -2.11
CA VAL A 77 -9.11 9.95 -1.86
C VAL A 77 -8.46 8.65 -1.40
N THR A 78 -7.38 8.28 -2.06
CA THR A 78 -6.47 7.24 -1.60
C THR A 78 -5.04 7.77 -1.61
N ASN A 79 -4.19 7.23 -0.75
CA ASN A 79 -2.86 7.80 -0.53
C ASN A 79 -1.85 6.76 -0.09
N GLN A 80 -0.56 7.06 -0.34
CA GLN A 80 0.53 6.40 0.35
C GLN A 80 0.33 6.53 1.86
N ARG A 81 0.36 5.41 2.57
CA ARG A 81 0.11 5.38 4.01
C ARG A 81 1.36 5.83 4.79
N GLU A 82 1.24 6.03 6.07
CA GLU A 82 2.31 6.29 7.06
C GLU A 82 3.16 7.55 6.82
N THR A 83 3.19 8.10 5.60
CA THR A 83 3.90 9.34 5.31
C THR A 83 3.32 10.47 6.16
N THR A 84 4.20 11.13 6.91
CA THR A 84 3.85 12.00 8.04
C THR A 84 4.05 13.46 7.70
N VAL A 85 3.02 14.28 7.92
CA VAL A 85 3.06 15.73 7.78
C VAL A 85 2.70 16.37 9.11
N VAL A 86 3.46 17.40 9.51
CA VAL A 86 3.15 18.29 10.64
C VAL A 86 3.09 19.73 10.13
N TRP A 87 2.03 20.44 10.46
CA TRP A 87 1.82 21.80 9.96
C TRP A 87 1.25 22.72 11.04
N SER A 88 1.44 24.04 10.85
CA SER A 88 0.84 25.05 11.71
C SER A 88 -0.66 25.17 11.42
N LYS A 89 -1.48 25.08 12.47
CA LYS A 89 -2.93 25.26 12.39
C LYS A 89 -3.33 26.64 11.87
N GLU A 90 -2.58 27.67 12.27
CA GLU A 90 -2.86 29.06 11.91
C GLU A 90 -2.56 29.34 10.43
N THR A 91 -1.37 28.94 9.97
CA THR A 91 -0.92 29.27 8.61
C THR A 91 -1.28 28.20 7.57
N GLY A 92 -1.57 26.98 7.99
CA GLY A 92 -1.74 25.82 7.10
C GLY A 92 -0.46 25.45 6.35
N LEU A 93 0.73 25.88 6.84
CA LEU A 93 2.03 25.58 6.24
C LEU A 93 2.75 24.46 7.00
N PRO A 94 3.40 23.52 6.29
CA PRO A 94 4.22 22.50 6.92
C PRO A 94 5.36 23.13 7.73
N VAL A 95 5.67 22.56 8.91
CA VAL A 95 6.79 22.99 9.76
C VAL A 95 8.05 22.18 9.53
N TYR A 96 7.93 21.08 8.80
CA TYR A 96 9.00 20.19 8.37
C TYR A 96 8.60 19.53 7.04
N ASN A 97 9.55 18.97 6.30
CA ASN A 97 9.21 18.15 5.13
C ASN A 97 8.36 16.94 5.53
N ALA A 98 7.52 16.45 4.63
CA ALA A 98 6.82 15.19 4.83
C ALA A 98 7.84 14.05 4.95
N ILE A 99 7.83 13.32 6.06
CA ILE A 99 8.70 12.15 6.23
C ILE A 99 8.01 10.95 5.60
N VAL A 100 8.61 10.45 4.51
CA VAL A 100 8.04 9.36 3.70
C VAL A 100 8.11 8.03 4.47
N TRP A 101 7.16 7.14 4.21
CA TRP A 101 7.06 5.83 4.85
C TRP A 101 8.35 4.97 4.78
N GLN A 102 9.16 5.15 3.73
CA GLN A 102 10.43 4.45 3.53
C GLN A 102 11.57 4.98 4.41
N SER A 103 11.40 6.16 5.02
CA SER A 103 12.48 6.82 5.75
C SER A 103 12.81 6.09 7.05
N ARG A 104 14.11 5.96 7.33
CA ARG A 104 14.63 5.36 8.57
C ARG A 104 15.11 6.41 9.59
N GLN A 105 14.88 7.70 9.34
CA GLN A 105 15.40 8.79 10.20
C GLN A 105 14.89 8.80 11.63
N SER A 106 13.82 8.07 11.92
CA SER A 106 13.25 7.91 13.28
C SER A 106 13.52 6.52 13.89
N ALA A 107 14.52 5.78 13.38
CA ALA A 107 14.81 4.41 13.83
C ALA A 107 15.21 4.36 15.31
N ASP A 108 16.03 5.29 15.78
CA ASP A 108 16.50 5.36 17.17
C ASP A 108 15.34 5.51 18.17
N ILE A 109 14.26 6.23 17.78
CA ILE A 109 13.04 6.37 18.58
C ILE A 109 12.34 5.03 18.75
N CYS A 110 12.26 4.24 17.67
CA CYS A 110 11.67 2.90 17.72
C CYS A 110 12.54 1.94 18.57
N GLU A 111 13.85 2.02 18.43
CA GLU A 111 14.78 1.20 19.20
C GLU A 111 14.68 1.48 20.71
N ALA A 112 14.57 2.75 21.09
CA ALA A 112 14.38 3.17 22.48
C ALA A 112 13.08 2.63 23.12
N LEU A 113 12.08 2.28 22.32
CA LEU A 113 10.79 1.74 22.76
C LEU A 113 10.64 0.23 22.53
N ASN A 114 11.72 -0.49 22.19
CA ASN A 114 11.66 -1.91 21.85
C ASN A 114 11.17 -2.80 23.01
N ASP A 115 11.32 -2.36 24.26
CA ASP A 115 10.75 -3.04 25.44
C ASP A 115 9.22 -2.99 25.50
N LYS A 116 8.58 -2.11 24.72
CA LYS A 116 7.12 -1.95 24.62
C LYS A 116 6.50 -2.64 23.38
N LYS A 117 7.29 -3.42 22.64
CA LYS A 117 6.85 -3.99 21.35
C LYS A 117 5.60 -4.87 21.46
N GLU A 118 5.44 -5.66 22.53
CA GLU A 118 4.27 -6.50 22.76
C GLU A 118 3.02 -5.65 22.99
N LEU A 119 3.09 -4.64 23.85
CA LEU A 119 1.99 -3.71 24.10
C LEU A 119 1.55 -2.98 22.84
N ILE A 120 2.52 -2.47 22.06
CA ILE A 120 2.26 -1.79 20.80
C ILE A 120 1.58 -2.75 19.82
N HIS A 121 2.10 -3.97 19.69
CA HIS A 121 1.54 -4.99 18.80
C HIS A 121 0.12 -5.39 19.21
N GLU A 122 -0.14 -5.61 20.48
CA GLU A 122 -1.48 -5.97 20.97
C GLU A 122 -2.52 -4.89 20.66
N LYS A 123 -2.19 -3.61 20.81
CA LYS A 123 -3.13 -2.50 20.59
C LYS A 123 -3.29 -2.13 19.11
N THR A 124 -2.22 -2.22 18.34
CA THR A 124 -2.19 -1.68 16.97
C THR A 124 -2.20 -2.73 15.87
N GLY A 125 -1.83 -3.98 16.18
CA GLY A 125 -1.57 -5.04 15.21
C GLY A 125 -0.29 -4.85 14.40
N LEU A 126 0.53 -3.83 14.73
CA LEU A 126 1.74 -3.46 14.01
C LEU A 126 3.00 -3.83 14.80
N LEU A 127 4.12 -3.91 14.10
CA LEU A 127 5.44 -4.03 14.71
C LEU A 127 6.00 -2.64 15.00
N ILE A 128 6.82 -2.50 16.05
CA ILE A 128 7.52 -1.23 16.26
C ILE A 128 8.58 -1.05 15.17
N ASN A 129 8.40 -0.05 14.31
CA ASN A 129 9.26 0.18 13.15
C ASN A 129 9.14 1.63 12.67
N PRO A 130 10.23 2.29 12.24
CA PRO A 130 10.19 3.64 11.66
C PRO A 130 9.33 3.76 10.39
N TYR A 131 8.86 2.64 9.83
CA TYR A 131 7.88 2.59 8.76
C TYR A 131 6.60 3.38 9.12
N PHE A 132 6.11 3.28 10.36
CA PHE A 132 4.87 3.87 10.85
C PHE A 132 5.02 5.31 11.33
N SER A 133 3.89 6.05 11.51
CA SER A 133 3.91 7.50 11.64
C SER A 133 4.40 8.04 12.99
N ALA A 134 4.12 7.37 14.13
CA ALA A 134 4.35 7.93 15.45
C ALA A 134 5.79 8.38 15.69
N SER A 135 6.77 7.52 15.35
CA SER A 135 8.19 7.87 15.51
C SER A 135 8.62 9.05 14.63
N LYS A 136 8.00 9.22 13.45
CA LYS A 136 8.24 10.36 12.56
C LYS A 136 7.67 11.66 13.13
N VAL A 137 6.48 11.61 13.74
CA VAL A 137 5.91 12.78 14.45
C VAL A 137 6.85 13.19 15.58
N ARG A 138 7.29 12.23 16.42
CA ARG A 138 8.23 12.51 17.51
C ARG A 138 9.52 13.12 16.96
N PHE A 139 10.09 12.54 15.91
CA PHE A 139 11.28 13.08 15.25
C PHE A 139 11.10 14.54 14.83
N ILE A 140 9.98 14.88 14.17
CA ILE A 140 9.70 16.26 13.74
C ILE A 140 9.64 17.19 14.95
N LEU A 141 8.90 16.83 16.01
CA LEU A 141 8.78 17.66 17.20
C LEU A 141 10.12 17.92 17.90
N ASP A 142 11.05 16.96 17.85
CA ASP A 142 12.39 17.10 18.42
C ASP A 142 13.31 17.99 17.56
N HIS A 143 13.03 18.12 16.25
CA HIS A 143 13.91 18.83 15.30
C HIS A 143 13.40 20.23 14.90
N ILE A 144 12.23 20.65 15.37
CA ILE A 144 11.74 22.02 15.14
C ILE A 144 11.82 22.88 16.41
N PRO A 145 12.00 24.19 16.29
CA PRO A 145 12.07 25.07 17.45
C PRO A 145 10.81 24.99 18.30
N ASN A 146 10.98 24.70 19.60
CA ASN A 146 9.89 24.56 20.58
C ASN A 146 8.79 23.59 20.18
N GLY A 147 9.12 22.53 19.38
CA GLY A 147 8.13 21.64 18.77
C GLY A 147 7.15 21.05 19.77
N GLN A 148 7.65 20.48 20.90
CA GLN A 148 6.78 19.90 21.92
C GLN A 148 5.82 20.95 22.53
N LYS A 149 6.33 22.13 22.92
CA LYS A 149 5.51 23.20 23.51
C LYS A 149 4.44 23.72 22.53
N ARG A 150 4.79 23.86 21.25
CA ARG A 150 3.86 24.27 20.19
C ARG A 150 2.77 23.21 19.95
N ALA A 151 3.14 21.92 20.01
CA ALA A 151 2.21 20.82 19.91
C ALA A 151 1.22 20.80 21.09
N GLU A 152 1.71 20.93 22.33
CA GLU A 152 0.89 20.97 23.55
C GLU A 152 -0.06 22.17 23.57
N SER A 153 0.35 23.32 23.05
CA SER A 153 -0.50 24.50 22.93
C SER A 153 -1.58 24.40 21.84
N GLY A 154 -1.58 23.31 21.03
CA GLY A 154 -2.51 23.11 19.94
C GLY A 154 -2.21 23.96 18.67
N GLU A 155 -0.99 24.51 18.59
CA GLU A 155 -0.53 25.27 17.40
C GLU A 155 -0.25 24.34 16.20
N LEU A 156 0.17 23.10 16.47
CA LEU A 156 0.56 22.15 15.44
C LEU A 156 -0.52 21.08 15.23
N LEU A 157 -0.71 20.71 13.98
CA LEU A 157 -1.54 19.59 13.56
C LEU A 157 -0.67 18.51 12.93
N PHE A 158 -1.04 17.26 13.12
CA PHE A 158 -0.46 16.09 12.50
C PHE A 158 -1.46 15.44 11.55
N GLY A 159 -0.98 14.83 10.49
CA GLY A 159 -1.74 13.93 9.64
C GLY A 159 -0.86 13.07 8.76
N THR A 160 -1.44 11.97 8.31
CA THR A 160 -1.00 11.26 7.13
C THR A 160 -1.43 12.04 5.88
N ILE A 161 -1.06 11.58 4.70
CA ILE A 161 -1.31 12.35 3.46
C ILE A 161 -2.79 12.63 3.24
N ASP A 162 -3.68 11.70 3.57
CA ASP A 162 -5.13 11.93 3.52
C ASP A 162 -5.57 13.15 4.33
N SER A 163 -5.15 13.21 5.60
CA SER A 163 -5.48 14.35 6.49
C SER A 163 -4.95 15.67 5.94
N TRP A 164 -3.73 15.66 5.42
CA TRP A 164 -3.14 16.81 4.77
C TRP A 164 -3.96 17.28 3.56
N LEU A 165 -4.34 16.35 2.67
CA LEU A 165 -5.11 16.64 1.49
C LEU A 165 -6.53 17.12 1.84
N ILE A 166 -7.21 16.45 2.79
CA ILE A 166 -8.54 16.88 3.27
C ILE A 166 -8.46 18.29 3.82
N TYR A 167 -7.46 18.57 4.68
CA TYR A 167 -7.27 19.91 5.24
C TYR A 167 -7.08 20.97 4.16
N LYS A 168 -6.25 20.70 3.16
CA LYS A 168 -6.02 21.62 2.03
C LYS A 168 -7.25 21.76 1.14
N MET A 169 -7.90 20.67 0.76
CA MET A 169 -9.10 20.68 -0.11
C MET A 169 -10.28 21.39 0.54
N THR A 170 -10.44 21.30 1.85
CA THR A 170 -11.51 21.96 2.61
C THR A 170 -11.12 23.36 3.09
N MET A 171 -9.93 23.88 2.71
CA MET A 171 -9.40 25.18 3.16
C MET A 171 -9.35 25.30 4.69
N GLY A 172 -8.84 24.26 5.36
CA GLY A 172 -8.64 24.21 6.81
C GLY A 172 -9.89 23.93 7.64
N LYS A 173 -11.06 23.69 7.01
CA LYS A 173 -12.31 23.43 7.74
C LYS A 173 -12.38 22.05 8.36
N THR A 174 -11.70 21.06 7.76
CA THR A 174 -11.72 19.68 8.22
C THR A 174 -10.31 19.19 8.49
N HIS A 175 -10.07 18.75 9.73
CA HIS A 175 -8.87 18.02 10.13
C HIS A 175 -9.31 16.60 10.54
N ALA A 176 -9.26 15.68 9.60
CA ALA A 176 -9.75 14.31 9.78
C ALA A 176 -8.87 13.30 9.02
N THR A 177 -8.91 12.07 9.46
CA THR A 177 -8.34 10.89 8.80
C THR A 177 -9.36 9.76 8.78
N ASP A 178 -9.17 8.76 7.92
CA ASP A 178 -9.97 7.55 7.98
C ASP A 178 -9.33 6.49 8.89
N VAL A 179 -10.13 5.49 9.26
CA VAL A 179 -9.68 4.38 10.13
C VAL A 179 -8.53 3.57 9.53
N THR A 180 -8.42 3.49 8.19
CA THR A 180 -7.37 2.72 7.51
C THR A 180 -6.03 3.41 7.64
N ASN A 181 -5.96 4.73 7.43
CA ASN A 181 -4.76 5.54 7.66
C ASN A 181 -4.42 5.65 9.14
N ALA A 182 -5.41 5.86 10.01
CA ALA A 182 -5.22 5.90 11.46
C ALA A 182 -4.57 4.60 11.99
N SER A 183 -5.00 3.43 11.48
CA SER A 183 -4.45 2.13 11.88
C SER A 183 -2.99 1.92 11.49
N ARG A 184 -2.37 2.84 10.71
CA ARG A 184 -0.97 2.77 10.28
C ARG A 184 -0.04 3.71 11.05
N THR A 185 -0.50 4.29 12.14
CA THR A 185 0.22 5.36 12.83
C THR A 185 1.01 4.92 14.05
N LEU A 186 0.79 3.73 14.64
CA LEU A 186 1.21 3.29 15.97
C LEU A 186 0.55 4.09 17.13
N LEU A 187 -0.47 4.90 16.84
CA LEU A 187 -1.20 5.69 17.83
C LEU A 187 -2.66 5.27 17.99
N PHE A 188 -3.13 4.40 17.11
CA PHE A 188 -4.53 4.01 16.99
C PHE A 188 -4.76 2.60 17.53
N ASN A 189 -5.71 2.46 18.46
CA ASN A 189 -6.12 1.17 18.99
C ASN A 189 -7.16 0.54 18.03
N ILE A 190 -6.77 -0.53 17.35
CA ILE A 190 -7.62 -1.19 16.36
C ILE A 190 -8.80 -1.97 16.97
N HIS A 191 -8.79 -2.24 18.27
CA HIS A 191 -9.89 -2.89 18.99
C HIS A 191 -10.93 -1.90 19.46
N GLU A 192 -10.49 -0.70 19.88
CA GLU A 192 -11.36 0.37 20.38
C GLU A 192 -11.74 1.38 19.31
N MET A 193 -11.11 1.30 18.13
CA MET A 193 -11.32 2.17 16.96
C MET A 193 -11.16 3.66 17.29
N LYS A 194 -10.15 3.99 18.11
CA LYS A 194 -9.84 5.36 18.54
C LYS A 194 -8.34 5.56 18.78
N TRP A 195 -7.92 6.81 18.86
CA TRP A 195 -6.58 7.14 19.35
C TRP A 195 -6.38 6.61 20.77
N ASP A 196 -5.23 6.02 21.04
CA ASP A 196 -4.90 5.39 22.33
C ASP A 196 -4.02 6.31 23.17
N GLU A 197 -4.46 6.63 24.39
CA GLU A 197 -3.78 7.54 25.31
C GLU A 197 -2.39 7.03 25.72
N GLU A 198 -2.26 5.73 25.96
CA GLU A 198 -1.00 5.12 26.36
C GLU A 198 0.00 5.13 25.21
N LEU A 199 -0.44 4.81 23.97
CA LEU A 199 0.42 4.90 22.80
C LEU A 199 0.86 6.33 22.52
N CYS A 200 -0.04 7.31 22.62
CA CYS A 200 0.29 8.72 22.45
C CYS A 200 1.31 9.20 23.53
N ALA A 201 1.14 8.75 24.78
CA ALA A 201 2.07 9.05 25.87
C ALA A 201 3.45 8.41 25.63
N LEU A 202 3.52 7.16 25.14
CA LEU A 202 4.79 6.48 24.82
C LEU A 202 5.62 7.27 23.81
N PHE A 203 5.00 7.85 22.79
CA PHE A 203 5.68 8.67 21.79
C PHE A 203 5.70 10.17 22.16
N ASN A 204 5.16 10.55 23.32
CA ASN A 204 5.03 11.94 23.77
C ASN A 204 4.38 12.84 22.68
N ILE A 205 3.25 12.39 22.14
CA ILE A 205 2.47 13.10 21.11
C ILE A 205 1.16 13.61 21.74
N PRO A 206 0.95 14.95 21.79
CA PRO A 206 -0.28 15.52 22.34
C PRO A 206 -1.52 15.20 21.48
N PHE A 207 -2.64 14.87 22.13
CA PHE A 207 -3.92 14.63 21.46
C PHE A 207 -4.42 15.82 20.64
N SER A 208 -4.05 17.04 21.02
CA SER A 208 -4.39 18.27 20.30
C SER A 208 -3.91 18.31 18.86
N MET A 209 -2.89 17.49 18.51
CA MET A 209 -2.35 17.38 17.16
C MET A 209 -3.12 16.41 16.26
N LEU A 210 -3.90 15.48 16.86
CA LEU A 210 -4.44 14.34 16.15
C LEU A 210 -5.70 14.70 15.34
N PRO A 211 -5.87 14.19 14.10
CA PRO A 211 -7.07 14.38 13.33
C PRO A 211 -8.26 13.61 13.91
N ALA A 212 -9.48 14.07 13.63
CA ALA A 212 -10.68 13.31 13.94
C ALA A 212 -10.73 12.04 13.09
N VAL A 213 -10.85 10.88 13.72
CA VAL A 213 -10.98 9.60 13.01
C VAL A 213 -12.41 9.43 12.50
N ARG A 214 -12.56 9.00 11.26
CA ARG A 214 -13.85 8.80 10.58
C ARG A 214 -13.90 7.45 9.86
N PRO A 215 -15.09 6.91 9.60
CA PRO A 215 -15.26 5.78 8.68
C PRO A 215 -14.68 6.08 7.30
N SER A 216 -14.25 5.06 6.55
CA SER A 216 -13.68 5.24 5.21
C SER A 216 -14.72 5.80 4.21
N ALA A 217 -15.99 5.38 4.33
CA ALA A 217 -17.13 6.01 3.64
C ALA A 217 -17.78 7.03 4.58
N TYR A 218 -17.49 8.30 4.40
CA TYR A 218 -17.96 9.39 5.25
C TYR A 218 -17.88 10.74 4.52
N ASP A 219 -18.68 11.71 4.96
CA ASP A 219 -18.62 13.08 4.45
C ASP A 219 -17.51 13.88 5.13
N TYR A 220 -16.36 13.99 4.47
CA TYR A 220 -15.19 14.72 4.95
C TYR A 220 -15.24 16.22 4.67
N GLY A 221 -16.24 16.69 3.97
CA GLY A 221 -16.43 18.10 3.66
C GLY A 221 -16.39 18.43 2.17
N PRO A 222 -16.71 19.70 1.81
CA PRO A 222 -16.77 20.13 0.43
C PRO A 222 -15.39 20.45 -0.15
N LEU A 223 -15.28 20.39 -1.48
CA LEU A 223 -14.10 20.80 -2.23
C LEU A 223 -13.99 22.34 -2.28
N SER A 224 -13.72 22.96 -1.13
CA SER A 224 -13.82 24.40 -0.93
C SER A 224 -12.81 25.19 -1.76
N PHE A 225 -11.64 24.63 -2.11
CA PHE A 225 -10.61 25.34 -2.89
C PHE A 225 -11.07 25.63 -4.33
N LEU A 226 -12.00 24.86 -4.89
CA LEU A 226 -12.67 25.13 -6.17
C LEU A 226 -14.01 25.84 -6.01
N LYS A 227 -14.36 26.30 -4.80
CA LYS A 227 -15.66 26.90 -4.49
C LYS A 227 -16.84 26.01 -4.88
N SER A 228 -16.68 24.70 -4.72
CA SER A 228 -17.69 23.70 -5.09
C SER A 228 -18.24 23.01 -3.84
N ASP A 229 -19.52 22.62 -3.91
CA ASP A 229 -20.21 21.83 -2.88
C ASP A 229 -20.02 20.31 -3.06
N VAL A 230 -19.29 19.87 -4.09
CA VAL A 230 -18.95 18.45 -4.29
C VAL A 230 -18.19 17.95 -3.08
N ARG A 231 -18.62 16.78 -2.55
CA ARG A 231 -18.14 16.26 -1.26
C ARG A 231 -16.98 15.30 -1.44
N ILE A 232 -16.03 15.35 -0.52
CA ILE A 232 -15.05 14.28 -0.31
C ILE A 232 -15.78 13.20 0.49
N SER A 233 -16.16 12.10 -0.16
CA SER A 233 -17.09 11.11 0.38
C SER A 233 -16.44 9.75 0.67
N GLY A 234 -15.20 9.55 0.26
CA GLY A 234 -14.44 8.32 0.52
C GLY A 234 -12.97 8.61 0.74
N VAL A 235 -12.40 8.07 1.82
CA VAL A 235 -10.97 8.18 2.14
C VAL A 235 -10.47 6.81 2.58
N ILE A 236 -9.37 6.34 2.00
CA ILE A 236 -8.87 4.99 2.26
C ILE A 236 -7.39 4.86 1.86
N GLY A 237 -6.56 4.24 2.70
CA GLY A 237 -5.15 3.99 2.39
C GLY A 237 -4.97 3.12 1.14
N ASP A 238 -3.88 3.30 0.41
CA ASP A 238 -3.66 2.73 -0.93
C ASP A 238 -3.82 1.21 -1.02
N GLN A 239 -3.28 0.46 -0.07
CA GLN A 239 -3.33 -1.00 -0.10
C GLN A 239 -4.72 -1.53 0.28
N GLN A 240 -5.41 -0.85 1.21
CA GLN A 240 -6.79 -1.13 1.56
C GLN A 240 -7.72 -0.73 0.40
N ALA A 241 -7.46 0.39 -0.26
CA ALA A 241 -8.18 0.80 -1.47
C ALA A 241 -8.06 -0.26 -2.58
N ALA A 242 -6.86 -0.78 -2.81
CA ALA A 242 -6.67 -1.86 -3.79
C ALA A 242 -7.43 -3.14 -3.41
N LEU A 243 -7.47 -3.51 -2.12
CA LEU A 243 -8.27 -4.65 -1.64
C LEU A 243 -9.76 -4.42 -1.91
N PHE A 244 -10.26 -3.21 -1.63
CA PHE A 244 -11.64 -2.82 -1.86
C PHE A 244 -11.98 -2.74 -3.36
N GLY A 245 -11.11 -2.13 -4.16
CA GLY A 245 -11.24 -2.01 -5.62
C GLY A 245 -11.19 -3.35 -6.35
N GLN A 246 -10.51 -4.34 -5.77
CA GLN A 246 -10.55 -5.75 -6.20
C GLN A 246 -11.80 -6.48 -5.73
N THR A 247 -12.74 -5.79 -5.09
CA THR A 247 -13.96 -6.39 -4.54
C THR A 247 -13.72 -7.57 -3.58
N CYS A 248 -12.68 -7.49 -2.75
CA CYS A 248 -12.37 -8.50 -1.74
C CYS A 248 -13.22 -8.26 -0.48
N PHE A 249 -14.55 -8.31 -0.61
CA PHE A 249 -15.50 -7.91 0.44
C PHE A 249 -15.75 -9.00 1.47
N ASP A 250 -15.56 -10.26 1.10
CA ASP A 250 -15.82 -11.38 1.98
C ASP A 250 -14.52 -11.87 2.66
N ALA A 251 -14.66 -12.38 3.90
CA ALA A 251 -13.52 -12.94 4.63
C ALA A 251 -12.84 -14.08 3.84
N GLY A 252 -11.52 -14.09 3.80
CA GLY A 252 -10.71 -15.03 3.02
C GLY A 252 -10.42 -14.56 1.58
N GLU A 253 -11.09 -13.52 1.07
CA GLU A 253 -10.72 -12.92 -0.21
C GLU A 253 -9.43 -12.11 -0.07
N SER A 254 -8.60 -12.17 -1.10
CA SER A 254 -7.25 -11.61 -1.04
C SER A 254 -6.83 -10.95 -2.33
N LYS A 255 -5.92 -9.99 -2.20
CA LYS A 255 -5.27 -9.34 -3.33
C LYS A 255 -3.75 -9.32 -3.18
N ASN A 256 -3.05 -9.18 -4.30
CA ASN A 256 -1.63 -8.86 -4.37
C ASN A 256 -1.37 -7.78 -5.41
N THR A 257 -0.78 -6.67 -4.99
CA THR A 257 -0.31 -5.61 -5.89
C THR A 257 1.15 -5.84 -6.24
N TYR A 258 1.44 -6.10 -7.51
CA TYR A 258 2.79 -6.33 -8.05
C TYR A 258 3.39 -5.02 -8.57
N GLY A 259 3.96 -4.23 -7.66
CA GLY A 259 4.70 -3.01 -7.96
C GLY A 259 6.21 -3.21 -7.89
N THR A 260 6.94 -2.22 -7.40
CA THR A 260 8.38 -2.32 -7.05
C THR A 260 8.60 -3.45 -6.04
N GLY A 261 7.78 -3.49 -5.00
CA GLY A 261 7.55 -4.65 -4.12
C GLY A 261 6.22 -5.33 -4.42
N CYS A 262 5.84 -6.32 -3.59
CA CYS A 262 4.51 -6.90 -3.62
C CYS A 262 3.83 -6.72 -2.26
N PHE A 263 2.56 -6.30 -2.29
CA PHE A 263 1.77 -6.08 -1.09
C PHE A 263 0.52 -6.96 -1.14
N LEU A 264 0.54 -7.98 -0.28
CA LEU A 264 -0.55 -8.95 -0.17
C LEU A 264 -1.44 -8.55 1.00
N LEU A 265 -2.75 -8.52 0.77
CA LEU A 265 -3.74 -8.37 1.81
C LEU A 265 -4.80 -9.47 1.71
N VAL A 266 -5.20 -9.99 2.86
CA VAL A 266 -6.36 -10.89 2.99
C VAL A 266 -7.38 -10.28 3.96
N ASN A 267 -8.63 -10.22 3.53
CA ASN A 267 -9.75 -9.80 4.36
C ASN A 267 -9.97 -10.84 5.47
N THR A 268 -9.93 -10.44 6.73
CA THR A 268 -10.12 -11.32 7.89
C THR A 268 -11.52 -11.25 8.51
N GLY A 269 -12.41 -10.41 7.94
CA GLY A 269 -13.75 -10.18 8.44
C GLY A 269 -13.81 -9.09 9.51
N ASP A 270 -14.73 -9.26 10.46
CA ASP A 270 -15.09 -8.27 11.48
C ASP A 270 -14.23 -8.30 12.75
N LYS A 271 -13.24 -9.18 12.79
CA LYS A 271 -12.33 -9.32 13.94
C LYS A 271 -10.87 -9.21 13.53
N PRO A 272 -10.05 -8.47 14.29
CA PRO A 272 -8.62 -8.41 14.03
C PRO A 272 -7.96 -9.77 14.35
N VAL A 273 -7.12 -10.24 13.45
CA VAL A 273 -6.26 -11.41 13.65
C VAL A 273 -4.85 -10.90 13.93
N LEU A 274 -4.40 -10.97 15.20
CA LEU A 274 -3.05 -10.55 15.55
C LEU A 274 -2.03 -11.60 15.10
N SER A 275 -1.13 -11.20 14.22
CA SER A 275 -0.15 -12.09 13.63
C SER A 275 0.97 -12.44 14.61
N LYS A 276 1.34 -13.73 14.66
CA LYS A 276 2.49 -14.23 15.42
C LYS A 276 3.71 -14.54 14.54
N ASN A 277 3.56 -14.43 13.22
CA ASN A 277 4.57 -14.81 12.24
C ASN A 277 4.96 -13.65 11.30
N GLY A 278 4.86 -12.40 11.77
CA GLY A 278 5.40 -11.24 11.07
C GLY A 278 4.50 -10.65 9.98
N LEU A 279 3.20 -10.97 9.95
CA LEU A 279 2.23 -10.18 9.19
C LEU A 279 1.82 -8.94 10.00
N LEU A 280 1.25 -7.97 9.33
CA LEU A 280 0.67 -6.79 9.97
C LEU A 280 -0.85 -6.92 10.00
N THR A 281 -1.46 -6.66 11.16
CA THR A 281 -2.91 -6.52 11.25
C THR A 281 -3.29 -5.07 11.03
N THR A 282 -4.30 -4.82 10.21
CA THR A 282 -4.71 -3.45 9.85
C THR A 282 -6.23 -3.39 9.72
N VAL A 283 -6.80 -2.20 9.87
CA VAL A 283 -8.20 -1.96 9.50
C VAL A 283 -8.25 -1.89 7.97
N ALA A 284 -9.10 -2.71 7.35
CA ALA A 284 -9.28 -2.74 5.90
C ALA A 284 -10.18 -1.61 5.42
N TRP A 285 -11.29 -1.36 6.11
CA TRP A 285 -12.22 -0.23 5.93
C TRP A 285 -13.26 -0.19 7.04
N GLN A 286 -13.97 0.93 7.10
CA GLN A 286 -15.21 1.07 7.87
C GLN A 286 -16.29 1.72 6.99
N ILE A 287 -17.48 1.11 6.95
CA ILE A 287 -18.69 1.62 6.28
C ILE A 287 -19.82 1.64 7.29
N GLY A 288 -20.32 2.81 7.63
CA GLY A 288 -21.21 2.97 8.78
C GLY A 288 -20.55 2.46 10.06
N ASP A 289 -21.21 1.56 10.77
CA ASP A 289 -20.67 0.95 12.00
C ASP A 289 -19.91 -0.35 11.76
N GLN A 290 -19.88 -0.84 10.52
CA GLN A 290 -19.21 -2.10 10.18
C GLN A 290 -17.74 -1.88 9.90
N VAL A 291 -16.89 -2.51 10.70
CA VAL A 291 -15.43 -2.53 10.55
C VAL A 291 -15.00 -3.85 9.94
N THR A 292 -14.13 -3.78 8.95
CA THR A 292 -13.48 -4.94 8.34
C THR A 292 -11.96 -4.85 8.57
N TYR A 293 -11.34 -5.97 8.90
CA TYR A 293 -9.90 -6.06 9.13
C TYR A 293 -9.21 -6.85 8.03
N ALA A 294 -7.90 -6.69 7.96
CA ALA A 294 -7.05 -7.44 7.04
C ALA A 294 -5.71 -7.80 7.68
N LEU A 295 -5.12 -8.92 7.23
CA LEU A 295 -3.70 -9.18 7.39
C LEU A 295 -2.94 -8.71 6.15
N GLU A 296 -1.81 -8.06 6.37
CA GLU A 296 -0.92 -7.55 5.34
C GLU A 296 0.47 -8.20 5.43
N GLY A 297 1.00 -8.62 4.29
CA GLY A 297 2.38 -9.05 4.14
C GLY A 297 3.05 -8.33 2.98
N SER A 298 4.30 -7.93 3.20
CA SER A 298 5.08 -7.13 2.26
C SER A 298 6.29 -7.89 1.75
N VAL A 299 6.43 -7.97 0.44
CA VAL A 299 7.64 -8.42 -0.27
C VAL A 299 8.35 -7.18 -0.79
N PHE A 300 9.57 -6.92 -0.30
CA PHE A 300 10.26 -5.66 -0.61
C PHE A 300 10.73 -5.59 -2.07
N ILE A 301 11.16 -6.71 -2.63
CA ILE A 301 11.67 -6.78 -4.00
C ILE A 301 10.72 -7.64 -4.86
N GLY A 302 9.78 -6.96 -5.52
CA GLY A 302 8.90 -7.51 -6.54
C GLY A 302 9.41 -7.15 -7.94
N GLY A 303 8.72 -6.28 -8.66
CA GLY A 303 9.12 -5.79 -9.98
C GLY A 303 10.51 -5.13 -10.03
N ALA A 304 11.04 -4.70 -8.88
CA ALA A 304 12.39 -4.15 -8.77
C ALA A 304 13.47 -5.14 -9.26
N VAL A 305 13.29 -6.45 -9.10
CA VAL A 305 14.25 -7.43 -9.65
C VAL A 305 14.31 -7.39 -11.18
N VAL A 306 13.18 -7.12 -11.85
CA VAL A 306 13.12 -6.98 -13.32
C VAL A 306 13.79 -5.69 -13.77
N GLN A 307 13.62 -4.60 -13.00
CA GLN A 307 14.34 -3.34 -13.25
C GLN A 307 15.83 -3.54 -13.10
N TRP A 308 16.28 -4.20 -12.04
CA TRP A 308 17.68 -4.54 -11.83
C TRP A 308 18.28 -5.39 -12.97
N LEU A 309 17.53 -6.38 -13.49
CA LEU A 309 17.97 -7.16 -14.67
C LEU A 309 18.15 -6.28 -15.91
N ARG A 310 17.32 -5.24 -16.07
CA ARG A 310 17.37 -4.30 -17.18
C ARG A 310 18.51 -3.27 -17.03
N ASP A 311 18.52 -2.57 -15.91
CA ASP A 311 19.30 -1.35 -15.73
C ASP A 311 20.76 -1.65 -15.31
N GLU A 312 20.95 -2.56 -14.36
CA GLU A 312 22.26 -2.89 -13.80
C GLU A 312 22.91 -4.09 -14.49
N MET A 313 22.16 -5.19 -14.62
CA MET A 313 22.69 -6.43 -15.22
C MET A 313 22.66 -6.42 -16.75
N ARG A 314 21.85 -5.56 -17.36
CA ARG A 314 21.68 -5.42 -18.82
C ARG A 314 21.37 -6.76 -19.52
N LEU A 315 20.64 -7.63 -18.85
CA LEU A 315 20.25 -8.92 -19.39
C LEU A 315 19.02 -8.83 -20.29
N ILE A 316 18.23 -7.77 -20.16
CA ILE A 316 17.07 -7.45 -20.99
C ILE A 316 17.10 -5.96 -21.36
N HIS A 317 16.47 -5.58 -22.47
CA HIS A 317 16.41 -4.17 -22.91
C HIS A 317 15.17 -3.47 -22.35
N HIS A 318 14.04 -4.18 -22.30
CA HIS A 318 12.80 -3.70 -21.75
C HIS A 318 12.24 -4.69 -20.72
N SER A 319 11.53 -4.20 -19.71
CA SER A 319 10.92 -5.08 -18.70
C SER A 319 9.98 -6.13 -19.31
N GLY A 320 9.30 -5.79 -20.42
CA GLY A 320 8.44 -6.71 -21.16
C GLY A 320 9.18 -7.88 -21.81
N ASP A 321 10.47 -7.74 -22.14
CA ASP A 321 11.26 -8.81 -22.75
C ASP A 321 11.43 -10.01 -21.81
N SER A 322 11.31 -9.78 -20.50
CA SER A 322 11.48 -10.81 -19.48
C SER A 322 10.50 -11.99 -19.65
N GLU A 323 9.27 -11.74 -20.11
CA GLU A 323 8.29 -12.78 -20.38
C GLU A 323 8.77 -13.73 -21.48
N LYS A 324 9.15 -13.18 -22.63
CA LYS A 324 9.62 -14.01 -23.78
C LYS A 324 10.87 -14.79 -23.40
N VAL A 325 11.83 -14.12 -22.75
CA VAL A 325 13.08 -14.76 -22.34
C VAL A 325 12.84 -15.89 -21.34
N ALA A 326 11.88 -15.74 -20.43
CA ALA A 326 11.53 -16.79 -19.47
C ALA A 326 10.81 -17.98 -20.14
N LEU A 327 9.91 -17.72 -21.09
CA LEU A 327 9.20 -18.76 -21.85
C LEU A 327 10.14 -19.62 -22.72
N ASP A 328 11.15 -18.99 -23.32
CA ASP A 328 12.18 -19.66 -24.14
C ASP A 328 13.22 -20.43 -23.28
N SER A 329 13.14 -20.32 -21.98
CA SER A 329 14.11 -20.96 -21.06
C SER A 329 13.69 -22.37 -20.69
N PRO A 330 14.59 -23.36 -20.74
CA PRO A 330 14.34 -24.64 -20.14
C PRO A 330 14.15 -24.48 -18.62
N SER A 331 13.33 -25.33 -18.03
CA SER A 331 13.21 -25.38 -16.57
C SER A 331 14.60 -25.60 -15.93
N GLY A 332 15.01 -24.70 -15.06
CA GLY A 332 16.33 -24.76 -14.39
C GLY A 332 16.17 -24.87 -12.89
N GLU A 333 17.24 -25.30 -12.21
CA GLU A 333 17.30 -25.37 -10.76
C GLU A 333 18.08 -24.17 -10.17
N ILE A 334 17.90 -22.99 -10.78
CA ILE A 334 18.50 -21.75 -10.30
C ILE A 334 17.48 -21.06 -9.40
N TYR A 335 17.96 -20.60 -8.25
CA TYR A 335 17.17 -19.78 -7.32
C TYR A 335 17.87 -18.46 -7.10
N ILE A 336 17.15 -17.36 -7.32
CA ILE A 336 17.60 -16.01 -7.00
C ILE A 336 16.82 -15.54 -5.77
N VAL A 337 17.52 -15.19 -4.71
CA VAL A 337 16.92 -14.53 -3.55
C VAL A 337 17.23 -13.04 -3.65
N PRO A 338 16.26 -12.19 -4.05
CA PRO A 338 16.52 -10.79 -4.34
C PRO A 338 16.44 -9.92 -3.08
N ALA A 339 17.22 -10.25 -2.05
CA ALA A 339 17.25 -9.51 -0.79
C ALA A 339 18.09 -8.23 -0.91
N PHE A 340 17.82 -7.35 -1.90
CA PHE A 340 18.63 -6.16 -2.16
C PHE A 340 18.57 -5.14 -1.03
N THR A 341 17.45 -5.09 -0.30
CA THR A 341 17.19 -4.23 0.87
C THR A 341 16.76 -5.06 2.09
N GLY A 342 17.25 -6.30 2.19
CA GLY A 342 16.78 -7.27 3.17
C GLY A 342 15.58 -8.08 2.69
N LEU A 343 15.02 -8.88 3.60
CA LEU A 343 13.83 -9.71 3.38
C LEU A 343 12.67 -9.17 4.23
N GLY A 344 11.53 -8.93 3.60
CA GLY A 344 10.28 -8.57 4.26
C GLY A 344 9.60 -9.76 4.93
N THR A 345 8.27 -9.76 4.93
CA THR A 345 7.44 -10.81 5.50
C THR A 345 7.73 -12.19 4.86
N PRO A 346 7.82 -13.26 5.63
CA PRO A 346 7.72 -13.35 7.10
C PRO A 346 9.07 -13.24 7.84
N TYR A 347 10.15 -12.93 7.13
CA TYR A 347 11.50 -13.08 7.65
C TYR A 347 11.99 -11.87 8.46
N TRP A 348 11.62 -10.65 8.06
CA TRP A 348 12.03 -9.37 8.67
C TRP A 348 13.54 -9.33 8.95
N ASP A 349 14.33 -9.67 7.93
CA ASP A 349 15.79 -9.77 8.01
C ASP A 349 16.43 -8.65 7.18
N ASP A 350 16.72 -7.52 7.82
CA ASP A 350 17.28 -6.33 7.19
C ASP A 350 18.75 -6.53 6.75
N ASP A 351 19.44 -7.52 7.32
CA ASP A 351 20.85 -7.81 7.04
C ASP A 351 21.03 -8.78 5.88
N ALA A 352 20.00 -9.52 5.49
CA ALA A 352 20.08 -10.41 4.34
C ALA A 352 20.43 -9.64 3.06
N ARG A 353 21.25 -10.24 2.22
CA ARG A 353 21.64 -9.68 0.91
C ARG A 353 21.33 -10.67 -0.20
N GLY A 354 21.15 -10.14 -1.44
CA GLY A 354 20.81 -10.95 -2.60
C GLY A 354 21.81 -12.06 -2.88
N ALA A 355 21.28 -13.25 -3.24
CA ALA A 355 22.11 -14.43 -3.52
C ALA A 355 21.55 -15.23 -4.70
N VAL A 356 22.41 -15.99 -5.37
CA VAL A 356 22.07 -16.88 -6.48
C VAL A 356 22.60 -18.28 -6.19
N PHE A 357 21.76 -19.29 -6.35
CA PHE A 357 22.08 -20.70 -6.08
C PHE A 357 21.78 -21.58 -7.28
N GLY A 358 22.48 -22.71 -7.40
CA GLY A 358 22.25 -23.70 -8.45
C GLY A 358 22.91 -23.39 -9.78
N LEU A 359 23.90 -22.48 -9.83
CA LEU A 359 24.65 -22.18 -11.06
C LEU A 359 25.49 -23.36 -11.50
N THR A 360 25.46 -23.64 -12.79
CA THR A 360 26.31 -24.64 -13.45
C THR A 360 27.01 -23.97 -14.64
N ARG A 361 27.99 -24.64 -15.24
CA ARG A 361 28.65 -24.17 -16.46
C ARG A 361 27.68 -23.97 -17.64
N GLY A 362 26.55 -24.68 -17.65
CA GLY A 362 25.50 -24.58 -18.67
C GLY A 362 24.46 -23.51 -18.39
N THR A 363 24.55 -22.82 -17.25
CA THR A 363 23.60 -21.75 -16.90
C THR A 363 23.70 -20.61 -17.91
N ASN A 364 22.57 -20.22 -18.47
CA ASN A 364 22.48 -19.18 -19.47
C ASN A 364 21.60 -18.00 -19.00
N LYS A 365 21.61 -16.93 -19.78
CA LYS A 365 20.85 -15.70 -19.53
C LYS A 365 19.36 -15.95 -19.33
N SER A 366 18.75 -16.82 -20.13
CA SER A 366 17.30 -17.06 -20.09
C SER A 366 16.89 -17.73 -18.79
N GLN A 367 17.68 -18.70 -18.30
CA GLN A 367 17.44 -19.35 -17.00
C GLN A 367 17.59 -18.35 -15.84
N PHE A 368 18.52 -17.40 -15.94
CA PHE A 368 18.73 -16.37 -14.93
C PHE A 368 17.52 -15.40 -14.86
N VAL A 369 17.05 -14.90 -16.01
CA VAL A 369 15.87 -14.03 -16.09
C VAL A 369 14.62 -14.75 -15.58
N ARG A 370 14.44 -16.02 -15.95
CA ARG A 370 13.33 -16.85 -15.47
C ARG A 370 13.37 -16.99 -13.94
N ALA A 371 14.52 -17.35 -13.35
CA ALA A 371 14.66 -17.50 -11.91
C ALA A 371 14.35 -16.20 -11.15
N ALA A 372 14.67 -15.04 -11.72
CA ALA A 372 14.32 -13.75 -11.12
C ALA A 372 12.81 -13.49 -11.11
N LEU A 373 12.07 -13.86 -12.16
CA LEU A 373 10.60 -13.80 -12.16
C LEU A 373 9.99 -14.79 -11.18
N GLU A 374 10.50 -16.03 -11.15
CA GLU A 374 10.03 -17.06 -10.22
C GLU A 374 10.27 -16.67 -8.75
N ALA A 375 11.35 -15.93 -8.47
CA ALA A 375 11.66 -15.41 -7.14
C ALA A 375 10.55 -14.49 -6.58
N ILE A 376 9.90 -13.71 -7.44
CA ILE A 376 8.74 -12.88 -7.05
C ILE A 376 7.62 -13.79 -6.55
N ALA A 377 7.30 -14.83 -7.30
CA ALA A 377 6.21 -15.75 -6.99
C ALA A 377 6.51 -16.59 -5.73
N TYR A 378 7.75 -17.01 -5.53
CA TYR A 378 8.14 -17.74 -4.31
C TYR A 378 8.01 -16.89 -3.05
N GLN A 379 8.45 -15.62 -3.09
CA GLN A 379 8.27 -14.71 -1.96
C GLN A 379 6.79 -14.49 -1.64
N CYS A 380 5.94 -14.32 -2.67
CA CYS A 380 4.50 -14.23 -2.48
C CYS A 380 3.92 -15.50 -1.85
N LYS A 381 4.43 -16.70 -2.22
CA LYS A 381 4.01 -17.95 -1.60
C LYS A 381 4.38 -18.01 -0.12
N ASP A 382 5.57 -17.56 0.25
CA ASP A 382 5.97 -17.49 1.67
C ASP A 382 4.95 -16.68 2.49
N VAL A 383 4.50 -15.54 1.96
CA VAL A 383 3.50 -14.68 2.62
C VAL A 383 2.13 -15.37 2.67
N VAL A 384 1.67 -15.95 1.55
CA VAL A 384 0.36 -16.63 1.47
C VAL A 384 0.27 -17.80 2.44
N GLU A 385 1.33 -18.60 2.56
CA GLU A 385 1.36 -19.73 3.53
C GLU A 385 1.20 -19.25 4.98
N VAL A 386 1.81 -18.13 5.33
CA VAL A 386 1.63 -17.55 6.67
C VAL A 386 0.21 -17.01 6.84
N MET A 387 -0.34 -16.31 5.84
CA MET A 387 -1.72 -15.82 5.87
C MET A 387 -2.73 -16.96 6.09
N GLN A 388 -2.61 -18.05 5.32
CA GLN A 388 -3.48 -19.22 5.47
C GLN A 388 -3.36 -19.86 6.85
N LYS A 389 -2.13 -19.98 7.37
CA LYS A 389 -1.88 -20.53 8.71
C LYS A 389 -2.52 -19.69 9.81
N GLU A 390 -2.45 -18.36 9.72
CA GLU A 390 -2.93 -17.46 10.77
C GLU A 390 -4.44 -17.23 10.72
N THR A 391 -5.01 -17.18 9.51
CA THR A 391 -6.46 -17.05 9.33
C THR A 391 -7.20 -18.39 9.48
N GLY A 392 -6.50 -19.51 9.35
CA GLY A 392 -7.12 -20.83 9.27
C GLY A 392 -7.94 -21.06 7.99
N GLN A 393 -7.79 -20.19 6.98
CA GLN A 393 -8.56 -20.22 5.75
C GLN A 393 -7.67 -20.44 4.53
N ASP A 394 -8.12 -21.30 3.61
CA ASP A 394 -7.46 -21.49 2.33
C ASP A 394 -7.75 -20.32 1.38
N ILE A 395 -6.70 -19.70 0.83
CA ILE A 395 -6.81 -18.69 -0.21
C ILE A 395 -7.02 -19.40 -1.55
N LYS A 396 -8.27 -19.56 -1.97
CA LYS A 396 -8.65 -20.25 -3.22
C LYS A 396 -8.51 -19.38 -4.46
N THR A 397 -8.53 -18.07 -4.28
CA THR A 397 -8.40 -17.08 -5.35
C THR A 397 -7.55 -15.93 -4.85
N LEU A 398 -6.54 -15.55 -5.64
CA LEU A 398 -5.76 -14.33 -5.42
C LEU A 398 -6.06 -13.35 -6.56
N LYS A 399 -6.62 -12.20 -6.23
CA LYS A 399 -6.86 -11.12 -7.18
C LYS A 399 -5.58 -10.27 -7.29
N VAL A 400 -5.18 -9.91 -8.50
CA VAL A 400 -3.86 -9.31 -8.73
C VAL A 400 -3.95 -8.02 -9.54
N ASP A 401 -3.07 -7.07 -9.27
CA ASP A 401 -2.90 -5.83 -10.00
C ASP A 401 -1.45 -5.35 -9.97
N GLY A 402 -1.19 -4.20 -10.55
CA GLY A 402 0.13 -3.61 -10.64
C GLY A 402 0.87 -3.95 -11.93
N GLY A 403 1.97 -3.24 -12.17
CA GLY A 403 2.67 -3.25 -13.47
C GLY A 403 3.24 -4.59 -13.90
N ALA A 404 3.70 -5.42 -12.95
CA ALA A 404 4.31 -6.70 -13.27
C ALA A 404 3.27 -7.79 -13.63
N THR A 405 1.97 -7.55 -13.41
CA THR A 405 0.90 -8.49 -13.82
C THR A 405 0.73 -8.58 -15.35
N LYS A 406 1.33 -7.67 -16.10
CA LYS A 406 1.41 -7.75 -17.57
C LYS A 406 2.23 -8.95 -18.06
N ASN A 407 3.11 -9.49 -17.21
CA ASN A 407 3.94 -10.66 -17.51
C ASN A 407 3.12 -11.94 -17.28
N LYS A 408 2.68 -12.59 -18.37
CA LYS A 408 1.83 -13.78 -18.32
C LYS A 408 2.56 -15.00 -17.76
N TYR A 409 3.88 -15.11 -18.02
CA TYR A 409 4.69 -16.17 -17.42
C TYR A 409 4.67 -16.08 -15.89
N LEU A 410 4.90 -14.88 -15.34
CA LEU A 410 4.87 -14.66 -13.90
C LEU A 410 3.49 -15.00 -13.33
N MET A 411 2.40 -14.59 -13.99
CA MET A 411 1.03 -14.85 -13.49
C MET A 411 0.69 -16.34 -13.51
N GLN A 412 1.05 -17.07 -14.58
CA GLN A 412 0.85 -18.51 -14.62
C GLN A 412 1.70 -19.23 -13.58
N PHE A 413 3.00 -18.87 -13.47
CA PHE A 413 3.87 -19.48 -12.45
C PHE A 413 3.40 -19.17 -11.02
N GLN A 414 2.86 -17.97 -10.79
CA GLN A 414 2.25 -17.62 -9.50
C GLN A 414 1.03 -18.50 -9.18
N SER A 415 0.16 -18.72 -10.17
CA SER A 415 -0.99 -19.63 -10.05
C SER A 415 -0.53 -21.04 -9.71
N ASP A 416 0.45 -21.53 -10.45
CA ASP A 416 1.02 -22.87 -10.30
C ASP A 416 1.64 -23.07 -8.92
N ILE A 417 2.56 -22.20 -8.53
CA ILE A 417 3.32 -22.39 -7.29
C ILE A 417 2.46 -22.21 -6.03
N LEU A 418 1.44 -21.35 -6.08
CA LEU A 418 0.44 -21.23 -5.02
C LEU A 418 -0.59 -22.36 -5.04
N HIS A 419 -0.78 -23.00 -6.18
CA HIS A 419 -1.92 -23.89 -6.46
C HIS A 419 -3.26 -23.18 -6.23
N THR A 420 -3.38 -21.94 -6.72
CA THR A 420 -4.49 -21.01 -6.45
C THR A 420 -4.86 -20.29 -7.73
N VAL A 421 -6.15 -20.05 -7.97
CA VAL A 421 -6.63 -19.29 -9.13
C VAL A 421 -6.21 -17.84 -9.01
N ILE A 422 -5.54 -17.30 -10.05
CA ILE A 422 -5.17 -15.89 -10.14
C ILE A 422 -6.18 -15.17 -11.03
N LYS A 423 -6.73 -14.05 -10.56
CA LYS A 423 -7.67 -13.22 -11.32
C LYS A 423 -7.12 -11.82 -11.54
N LEU A 424 -6.97 -11.42 -12.80
CA LEU A 424 -6.54 -10.10 -13.22
C LEU A 424 -7.75 -9.26 -13.66
N PRO A 425 -8.06 -8.12 -13.02
CA PRO A 425 -9.22 -7.32 -13.36
C PRO A 425 -9.02 -6.57 -14.69
N LYS A 426 -10.13 -6.17 -15.31
CA LYS A 426 -10.11 -5.36 -16.52
C LYS A 426 -9.59 -3.94 -16.22
N CYS A 427 -10.00 -3.33 -15.12
CA CYS A 427 -9.45 -2.07 -14.62
C CYS A 427 -8.24 -2.36 -13.75
N LEU A 428 -7.05 -1.97 -14.19
CA LEU A 428 -5.80 -2.15 -13.46
C LEU A 428 -5.55 -1.07 -12.40
N GLU A 429 -6.31 0.03 -12.45
CA GLU A 429 -6.23 1.14 -11.48
C GLU A 429 -7.06 0.83 -10.24
N THR A 430 -6.85 -0.34 -9.64
CA THR A 430 -7.66 -0.88 -8.55
C THR A 430 -7.60 -0.03 -7.29
N THR A 431 -6.47 0.61 -7.01
CA THR A 431 -6.28 1.53 -5.88
C THR A 431 -7.21 2.74 -6.01
N ALA A 432 -7.15 3.44 -7.14
CA ALA A 432 -8.01 4.58 -7.40
C ALA A 432 -9.50 4.17 -7.50
N LEU A 433 -9.77 3.00 -8.08
CA LEU A 433 -11.11 2.44 -8.18
C LEU A 433 -11.71 2.13 -6.80
N GLY A 434 -10.89 1.64 -5.86
CA GLY A 434 -11.33 1.40 -4.48
C GLY A 434 -11.77 2.69 -3.77
N ALA A 435 -11.04 3.77 -3.93
CA ALA A 435 -11.44 5.08 -3.41
C ALA A 435 -12.71 5.62 -4.11
N ALA A 436 -12.82 5.40 -5.42
CA ALA A 436 -14.03 5.76 -6.17
C ALA A 436 -15.26 4.96 -5.69
N TYR A 437 -15.11 3.65 -5.45
CA TYR A 437 -16.18 2.82 -4.90
C TYR A 437 -16.60 3.28 -3.50
N MET A 438 -15.62 3.60 -2.65
CA MET A 438 -15.89 4.09 -1.30
C MET A 438 -16.68 5.41 -1.32
N ALA A 439 -16.27 6.36 -2.15
CA ALA A 439 -16.97 7.63 -2.32
C ALA A 439 -18.36 7.45 -2.91
N GLY A 440 -18.49 6.61 -3.94
CA GLY A 440 -19.76 6.33 -4.59
C GLY A 440 -20.77 5.58 -3.72
N LEU A 441 -20.31 4.76 -2.78
CA LEU A 441 -21.19 4.13 -1.76
C LEU A 441 -21.75 5.19 -0.80
N GLN A 442 -20.89 6.11 -0.34
CA GLN A 442 -21.30 7.18 0.56
C GLN A 442 -22.27 8.16 -0.09
N SER A 443 -22.05 8.50 -1.37
CA SER A 443 -22.93 9.43 -2.11
C SER A 443 -24.20 8.78 -2.67
N GLY A 444 -24.25 7.44 -2.71
CA GLY A 444 -25.34 6.68 -3.35
C GLY A 444 -25.19 6.50 -4.86
N PHE A 445 -24.05 6.91 -5.44
CA PHE A 445 -23.74 6.67 -6.85
C PHE A 445 -23.64 5.18 -7.17
N TYR A 446 -23.05 4.39 -6.28
CA TYR A 446 -23.12 2.94 -6.24
C TYR A 446 -24.08 2.52 -5.12
N PRO A 447 -25.18 1.82 -5.43
CA PRO A 447 -26.22 1.52 -4.44
C PRO A 447 -25.78 0.65 -3.26
N ASN A 448 -24.89 -0.32 -3.50
CA ASN A 448 -24.39 -1.26 -2.51
C ASN A 448 -23.19 -2.07 -3.03
N LEU A 449 -22.58 -2.90 -2.17
CA LEU A 449 -21.43 -3.76 -2.52
C LEU A 449 -21.78 -4.79 -3.61
N ASP A 450 -22.98 -5.31 -3.66
CA ASP A 450 -23.41 -6.28 -4.68
C ASP A 450 -23.45 -5.65 -6.08
N SER A 451 -23.86 -4.39 -6.17
CA SER A 451 -23.83 -3.64 -7.44
C SER A 451 -22.38 -3.47 -7.95
N ILE A 452 -21.43 -3.20 -7.05
CA ILE A 452 -20.01 -3.10 -7.35
C ILE A 452 -19.45 -4.46 -7.80
N LYS A 453 -19.78 -5.56 -7.10
CA LYS A 453 -19.37 -6.93 -7.53
C LYS A 453 -19.86 -7.25 -8.94
N LYS A 454 -21.08 -6.83 -9.33
CA LYS A 454 -21.66 -7.10 -10.66
C LYS A 454 -20.95 -6.37 -11.81
N ILE A 455 -20.47 -5.15 -11.58
CA ILE A 455 -19.75 -4.36 -12.59
C ILE A 455 -18.27 -4.73 -12.68
N HIS A 456 -17.70 -5.31 -11.63
CA HIS A 456 -16.31 -5.74 -11.63
C HIS A 456 -16.08 -6.90 -12.62
N LYS A 457 -15.13 -6.74 -13.56
CA LYS A 457 -14.83 -7.69 -14.62
C LYS A 457 -13.36 -8.06 -14.62
N TYR A 458 -13.08 -9.31 -15.02
CA TYR A 458 -11.72 -9.81 -15.19
C TYR A 458 -11.32 -9.83 -16.65
N GLN A 459 -10.07 -9.50 -16.96
CA GLN A 459 -9.50 -9.63 -18.31
C GLN A 459 -8.74 -10.94 -18.50
N ALA A 460 -8.23 -11.55 -17.42
CA ALA A 460 -7.56 -12.84 -17.45
C ALA A 460 -7.78 -13.61 -16.15
N ILE A 461 -7.83 -14.93 -16.28
CA ILE A 461 -7.88 -15.89 -15.19
C ILE A 461 -6.82 -16.94 -15.49
N TYR A 462 -5.95 -17.22 -14.50
CA TYR A 462 -4.94 -18.26 -14.58
C TYR A 462 -5.28 -19.36 -13.57
N GLU A 463 -5.38 -20.58 -14.06
CA GLU A 463 -5.64 -21.75 -13.25
C GLU A 463 -4.35 -22.55 -13.04
N PRO A 464 -4.16 -23.25 -11.90
CA PRO A 464 -2.97 -24.05 -11.66
C PRO A 464 -2.86 -25.24 -12.62
N GLU A 465 -1.74 -25.35 -13.31
CA GLU A 465 -1.43 -26.44 -14.25
C GLU A 465 -0.32 -27.36 -13.71
N MET A 466 0.52 -26.87 -12.78
CA MET A 466 1.66 -27.60 -12.24
C MET A 466 1.25 -28.70 -11.25
N SER A 467 1.89 -29.85 -11.34
CA SER A 467 1.63 -30.95 -10.41
C SER A 467 2.09 -30.60 -8.97
N LYS A 468 1.36 -31.10 -7.98
CA LYS A 468 1.73 -30.93 -6.55
C LYS A 468 3.14 -31.45 -6.22
N LYS A 469 3.61 -32.49 -6.93
CA LYS A 469 4.97 -33.05 -6.76
C LYS A 469 6.02 -32.03 -7.19
N GLU A 470 5.79 -31.39 -8.33
CA GLU A 470 6.70 -30.37 -8.87
C GLU A 470 6.70 -29.10 -8.01
N ILE A 471 5.53 -28.62 -7.58
CA ILE A 471 5.40 -27.50 -6.64
C ILE A 471 6.24 -27.77 -5.38
N LYS A 472 6.08 -28.95 -4.78
CA LYS A 472 6.83 -29.34 -3.57
C LYS A 472 8.35 -29.37 -3.81
N ARG A 473 8.79 -29.85 -4.98
CA ARG A 473 10.21 -29.90 -5.36
C ARG A 473 10.81 -28.51 -5.47
N LEU A 474 10.18 -27.65 -6.27
CA LEU A 474 10.62 -26.27 -6.52
C LEU A 474 10.63 -25.45 -5.23
N TYR A 475 9.56 -25.52 -4.47
CA TYR A 475 9.44 -24.73 -3.25
C TYR A 475 10.42 -25.21 -2.14
N LYS A 476 10.73 -26.49 -2.08
CA LYS A 476 11.80 -27.00 -1.19
C LYS A 476 13.16 -26.38 -1.54
N GLY A 477 13.48 -26.27 -2.83
CA GLY A 477 14.68 -25.60 -3.30
C GLY A 477 14.72 -24.12 -2.90
N TRP A 478 13.60 -23.39 -3.08
CA TRP A 478 13.45 -22.02 -2.62
C TRP A 478 13.69 -21.85 -1.12
N LYS A 479 13.06 -22.68 -0.27
CA LYS A 479 13.26 -22.61 1.19
C LYS A 479 14.70 -22.91 1.59
N THR A 480 15.41 -23.76 0.84
CA THR A 480 16.85 -24.01 1.05
C THR A 480 17.68 -22.79 0.69
N ALA A 481 17.38 -22.14 -0.45
CA ALA A 481 18.05 -20.92 -0.89
C ALA A 481 17.86 -19.76 0.13
N ILE A 482 16.64 -19.54 0.61
CA ILE A 482 16.35 -18.56 1.67
C ILE A 482 17.17 -18.84 2.93
N LYS A 483 17.18 -20.11 3.39
CA LYS A 483 17.96 -20.48 4.58
C LYS A 483 19.45 -20.17 4.40
N ALA A 484 20.02 -20.50 3.26
CA ALA A 484 21.43 -20.23 2.96
C ALA A 484 21.73 -18.73 2.86
N THR A 485 20.84 -17.96 2.22
CA THR A 485 20.96 -16.48 2.14
C THR A 485 21.02 -15.85 3.53
N ARG A 486 20.16 -16.27 4.45
CA ARG A 486 20.08 -15.74 5.82
C ARG A 486 21.27 -16.14 6.71
N MET A 487 22.03 -17.14 6.30
CA MET A 487 23.28 -17.53 6.98
C MET A 487 24.50 -16.74 6.50
N PHE A 488 24.40 -16.11 5.33
CA PHE A 488 25.44 -15.27 4.76
C PHE A 488 25.18 -13.81 5.15
N LYS A 489 25.88 -13.37 6.20
CA LYS A 489 25.77 -12.01 6.76
C LYS A 489 27.11 -11.31 6.72
#